data_8f6ac86d1a1a347aa57e6b3d19246dc3
#
_entry.id   8f6ac86d1a1a347aa57e6b3d19246dc3
#
_cell.length_a   1.000
_cell.length_b   1.000
_cell.length_c   1.000
_cell.angle_alpha   90.00
_cell.angle_beta   90.00
_cell.angle_gamma   90.00
#
_symmetry.space_group_name_H-M   'P 1'
#
loop_
_entity.id
_entity.type
_entity.pdbx_description
1 polymer ?
#
loop_
_entity_poly.entity_id
_entity_poly.type
_entity_poly.pdbx_seq_one_letter_code
_entity_poly.pdbx_strand_id
1 'polypeptide(L)'
;SIMYDHLNAVDSDYIINYNPCQPFLNVDKLQKVINWFKASTHQSAITVKQERNFFWDNKKIPINFKPNDRLSTVSGPYLWVATHSLVMYKRSYMLENWELFPNLYNEPFPYLVDWDDKELIDVDTEVDFKLVKTVYNEIRN
;
A
#
# COMPACT_ATOMS: atom_id res chain seq x y z
N SER A 1 14.33 -0.06 -20.65
CA SER A 1 14.75 0.14 -19.25
C SER A 1 14.99 -1.22 -18.61
N ILE A 2 15.89 -1.29 -17.62
CA ILE A 2 16.24 -2.55 -16.94
C ILE A 2 14.99 -3.30 -16.46
N MET A 3 14.02 -2.61 -15.92
CA MET A 3 12.77 -3.21 -15.45
C MET A 3 11.92 -3.77 -16.60
N TYR A 4 11.82 -3.05 -17.72
CA TYR A 4 11.10 -3.52 -18.90
C TYR A 4 11.75 -4.78 -19.51
N ASP A 5 13.06 -4.77 -19.61
CA ASP A 5 13.82 -5.91 -20.14
C ASP A 5 13.67 -7.14 -19.23
N HIS A 6 13.67 -6.93 -17.90
CA HIS A 6 13.40 -7.97 -16.92
C HIS A 6 11.98 -8.54 -17.05
N LEU A 7 10.96 -7.67 -17.20
CA LEU A 7 9.57 -8.09 -17.38
C LEU A 7 9.36 -8.93 -18.64
N ASN A 8 10.10 -8.64 -19.71
CA ASN A 8 10.07 -9.44 -20.93
C ASN A 8 10.78 -10.79 -20.78
N ALA A 9 11.81 -10.85 -19.95
CA ALA A 9 12.62 -12.06 -19.74
C ALA A 9 11.99 -13.05 -18.75
N VAL A 10 11.07 -12.60 -17.88
CA VAL A 10 10.46 -13.44 -16.84
C VAL A 10 9.18 -14.08 -17.36
N ASP A 11 9.08 -15.41 -17.25
CA ASP A 11 7.86 -16.17 -17.52
C ASP A 11 6.97 -16.19 -16.28
N SER A 12 6.13 -15.17 -16.13
CA SER A 12 5.24 -14.97 -14.98
C SER A 12 3.98 -14.22 -15.40
N ASP A 13 2.81 -14.60 -14.88
CA ASP A 13 1.54 -13.93 -15.14
C ASP A 13 1.35 -12.67 -14.28
N TYR A 14 2.07 -12.57 -13.17
CA TYR A 14 1.87 -11.52 -12.17
C TYR A 14 3.20 -10.90 -11.74
N ILE A 15 3.14 -9.60 -11.50
CA ILE A 15 4.22 -8.83 -10.88
C ILE A 15 3.75 -8.35 -9.52
N ILE A 16 4.53 -8.67 -8.50
CA ILE A 16 4.21 -8.34 -7.12
C ILE A 16 5.40 -7.59 -6.53
N ASN A 17 5.19 -6.31 -6.27
CA ASN A 17 6.15 -5.46 -5.57
C ASN A 17 5.76 -5.39 -4.11
N TYR A 18 6.66 -5.80 -3.22
CA TYR A 18 6.49 -5.59 -1.79
C TYR A 18 7.50 -4.57 -1.26
N ASN A 19 7.16 -3.87 -0.19
CA ASN A 19 8.05 -2.89 0.43
C ASN A 19 9.01 -3.56 1.42
N PRO A 20 10.32 -3.68 1.10
CA PRO A 20 11.30 -4.29 2.00
C PRO A 20 11.62 -3.42 3.21
N CYS A 21 11.24 -2.12 3.18
CA CYS A 21 11.45 -1.20 4.30
C CYS A 21 10.41 -1.37 5.41
N GLN A 22 9.43 -2.24 5.25
CA GLN A 22 8.42 -2.59 6.27
C GLN A 22 8.73 -3.97 6.88
N PRO A 23 9.64 -4.07 7.86
CA PRO A 23 10.20 -5.35 8.31
C PRO A 23 9.24 -6.23 9.13
N PHE A 24 8.11 -5.67 9.59
CA PHE A 24 7.13 -6.39 10.40
C PHE A 24 5.89 -6.82 9.63
N LEU A 25 5.88 -6.71 8.30
CA LEU A 25 4.76 -7.15 7.49
C LEU A 25 4.42 -8.62 7.77
N ASN A 26 3.16 -8.89 8.03
CA ASN A 26 2.67 -10.23 8.32
C ASN A 26 2.57 -11.05 7.03
N VAL A 27 3.34 -12.13 6.95
CA VAL A 27 3.43 -13.00 5.76
C VAL A 27 2.08 -13.62 5.40
N ASP A 28 1.27 -14.02 6.38
CA ASP A 28 -0.04 -14.62 6.14
C ASP A 28 -1.02 -13.60 5.53
N LYS A 29 -0.96 -12.34 6.00
CA LYS A 29 -1.74 -11.25 5.40
C LYS A 29 -1.30 -10.99 3.96
N LEU A 30 0.02 -10.93 3.71
CA LEU A 30 0.56 -10.76 2.35
C LEU A 30 0.10 -11.90 1.43
N GLN A 31 0.23 -13.14 1.87
CA GLN A 31 -0.19 -14.31 1.08
C GLN A 31 -1.68 -14.29 0.76
N LYS A 32 -2.52 -13.87 1.72
CA LYS A 32 -3.96 -13.72 1.54
C LYS A 32 -4.31 -12.71 0.45
N VAL A 33 -3.64 -11.54 0.47
CA VAL A 33 -3.82 -10.49 -0.53
C VAL A 33 -3.39 -10.96 -1.91
N ILE A 34 -2.22 -11.62 -2.00
CA ILE A 34 -1.68 -12.16 -3.25
C ILE A 34 -2.64 -13.20 -3.85
N ASN A 35 -3.14 -14.13 -3.03
CA ASN A 35 -4.08 -15.16 -3.48
C ASN A 35 -5.40 -14.54 -3.98
N TRP A 36 -5.90 -13.53 -3.27
CA TRP A 36 -7.06 -12.78 -3.72
C TRP A 36 -6.81 -12.10 -5.08
N PHE A 37 -5.68 -11.42 -5.24
CA PHE A 37 -5.36 -10.73 -6.49
C PHE A 37 -5.27 -11.71 -7.67
N LYS A 38 -4.62 -12.85 -7.49
CA LYS A 38 -4.50 -13.91 -8.50
C LYS A 38 -5.85 -14.48 -8.93
N ALA A 39 -6.83 -14.55 -8.01
CA ALA A 39 -8.18 -15.01 -8.28
C ALA A 39 -9.11 -13.90 -8.83
N SER A 40 -8.69 -12.63 -8.75
CA SER A 40 -9.49 -11.48 -9.16
C SER A 40 -9.40 -11.21 -10.66
N THR A 41 -10.33 -10.39 -11.16
CA THR A 41 -10.32 -9.89 -12.55
C THR A 41 -9.55 -8.56 -12.67
N HIS A 42 -9.08 -7.97 -11.56
CA HIS A 42 -8.38 -6.69 -11.56
C HIS A 42 -7.03 -6.78 -12.29
N GLN A 43 -6.69 -5.73 -13.01
CA GLN A 43 -5.41 -5.61 -13.74
C GLN A 43 -4.27 -5.17 -12.83
N SER A 44 -4.61 -4.37 -11.81
CA SER A 44 -3.68 -3.90 -10.78
C SER A 44 -4.39 -3.75 -9.45
N ALA A 45 -3.63 -3.81 -8.35
CA ALA A 45 -4.13 -3.58 -7.01
C ALA A 45 -3.04 -3.01 -6.10
N ILE A 46 -3.47 -2.24 -5.10
CA ILE A 46 -2.61 -1.69 -4.06
C ILE A 46 -3.22 -1.95 -2.69
N THR A 47 -2.40 -2.26 -1.70
CA THR A 47 -2.86 -2.38 -0.32
C THR A 47 -3.12 -1.01 0.29
N VAL A 48 -4.23 -0.90 1.01
CA VAL A 48 -4.63 0.31 1.71
C VAL A 48 -4.97 0.00 3.17
N LYS A 49 -4.89 1.01 4.02
CA LYS A 49 -5.44 1.01 5.37
C LYS A 49 -6.57 2.02 5.49
N GLN A 50 -7.40 1.83 6.49
CA GLN A 50 -8.39 2.82 6.87
C GLN A 50 -7.75 3.84 7.81
N GLU A 51 -7.73 5.10 7.41
CA GLU A 51 -7.22 6.22 8.21
C GLU A 51 -8.40 7.08 8.66
N ARG A 52 -8.60 7.19 9.97
CA ARG A 52 -9.64 8.03 10.55
C ARG A 52 -9.04 9.37 10.93
N ASN A 53 -9.30 10.36 10.08
CA ASN A 53 -8.82 11.72 10.30
C ASN A 53 -9.61 12.70 9.44
N PHE A 54 -9.35 14.01 9.61
CA PHE A 54 -9.92 15.07 8.81
C PHE A 54 -8.87 15.53 7.80
N PHE A 55 -9.27 15.55 6.54
CA PHE A 55 -8.36 15.85 5.43
C PHE A 55 -8.84 17.10 4.67
N TRP A 56 -7.90 17.93 4.29
CA TRP A 56 -8.07 19.08 3.40
C TRP A 56 -7.17 18.93 2.19
N ASP A 57 -7.59 19.45 1.06
CA ASP A 57 -6.71 19.60 -0.08
C ASP A 57 -5.71 20.77 0.11
N ASN A 58 -4.82 20.95 -0.85
CA ASN A 58 -3.84 22.04 -0.83
C ASN A 58 -4.46 23.45 -0.98
N LYS A 59 -5.74 23.54 -1.34
CA LYS A 59 -6.53 24.77 -1.39
C LYS A 59 -7.35 25.00 -0.12
N LYS A 60 -7.13 24.18 0.92
CA LYS A 60 -7.83 24.21 2.20
C LYS A 60 -9.32 23.84 2.12
N ILE A 61 -9.70 23.07 1.10
CA ILE A 61 -11.07 22.56 0.93
C ILE A 61 -11.17 21.22 1.65
N PRO A 62 -12.16 21.00 2.53
CA PRO A 62 -12.40 19.72 3.17
C PRO A 62 -12.62 18.60 2.14
N ILE A 63 -11.95 17.44 2.34
CA ILE A 63 -12.07 16.28 1.44
C ILE A 63 -13.15 15.32 1.93
N ASN A 64 -13.16 14.98 3.22
CA ASN A 64 -13.97 13.90 3.76
C ASN A 64 -14.94 14.32 4.87
N PHE A 65 -15.19 15.61 5.03
CA PHE A 65 -16.18 16.15 5.97
C PHE A 65 -16.83 17.41 5.41
N LYS A 66 -17.97 17.82 5.98
CA LYS A 66 -18.69 19.03 5.57
C LYS A 66 -18.39 20.20 6.51
N PRO A 67 -18.50 21.45 6.05
CA PRO A 67 -18.55 22.61 6.95
C PRO A 67 -19.67 22.39 7.99
N ASN A 68 -19.39 22.68 9.24
CA ASN A 68 -20.26 22.47 10.41
C ASN A 68 -20.36 21.02 10.93
N ASP A 69 -19.67 20.05 10.34
CA ASP A 69 -19.55 18.72 10.97
C ASP A 69 -18.82 18.87 12.32
N ARG A 70 -19.29 18.11 13.30
CA ARG A 70 -18.57 18.03 14.58
C ARG A 70 -17.29 17.25 14.39
N LEU A 71 -16.15 17.90 14.56
CA LEU A 71 -14.84 17.28 14.46
C LEU A 71 -14.60 16.40 15.68
N SER A 72 -14.71 15.08 15.49
CA SER A 72 -14.42 14.07 16.51
C SER A 72 -13.53 12.99 15.93
N THR A 73 -12.36 12.78 16.53
CA THR A 73 -11.43 11.72 16.11
C THR A 73 -11.95 10.32 16.39
N VAL A 74 -12.91 10.17 17.33
CA VAL A 74 -13.49 8.86 17.68
C VAL A 74 -14.55 8.42 16.67
N SER A 75 -15.36 9.35 16.15
CA SER A 75 -16.46 9.08 15.23
C SER A 75 -16.33 9.80 13.88
N GLY A 76 -15.15 10.37 13.62
CA GLY A 76 -14.86 11.10 12.39
C GLY A 76 -14.90 10.20 11.14
N PRO A 77 -14.98 10.79 9.96
CA PRO A 77 -14.92 10.10 8.69
C PRO A 77 -13.55 9.46 8.50
N TYR A 78 -13.47 8.50 7.59
CA TYR A 78 -12.21 7.86 7.23
C TYR A 78 -12.00 7.89 5.72
N LEU A 79 -10.75 7.80 5.33
CA LEU A 79 -10.32 7.53 3.96
C LEU A 79 -9.50 6.25 3.92
N TRP A 80 -9.39 5.67 2.74
CA TRP A 80 -8.44 4.61 2.49
C TRP A 80 -7.14 5.22 1.98
N VAL A 81 -6.05 4.93 2.67
CA VAL A 81 -4.72 5.46 2.40
C VAL A 81 -3.81 4.32 1.94
N ALA A 82 -3.10 4.53 0.83
CA ALA A 82 -2.15 3.55 0.32
C ALA A 82 -1.03 3.30 1.35
N THR A 83 -0.77 2.02 1.62
CA THR A 83 0.30 1.60 2.55
C THR A 83 1.59 1.27 1.82
N HIS A 84 1.51 1.12 0.49
CA HIS A 84 2.62 0.67 -0.35
C HIS A 84 3.26 -0.67 0.07
N SER A 85 2.61 -1.41 0.98
CA SER A 85 3.12 -2.72 1.44
C SER A 85 3.16 -3.74 0.30
N LEU A 86 2.11 -3.76 -0.52
CA LEU A 86 2.05 -4.51 -1.79
C LEU A 86 1.45 -3.65 -2.90
N VAL A 87 2.09 -3.70 -4.06
CA VAL A 87 1.54 -3.22 -5.33
C VAL A 87 1.64 -4.35 -6.34
N MET A 88 0.53 -4.70 -6.97
CA MET A 88 0.40 -5.89 -7.79
C MET A 88 -0.14 -5.55 -9.16
N TYR A 89 0.37 -6.22 -10.20
CA TYR A 89 -0.04 -6.05 -11.58
C TYR A 89 -0.14 -7.40 -12.28
N LYS A 90 -1.06 -7.53 -13.23
CA LYS A 90 -0.91 -8.54 -14.28
C LYS A 90 0.23 -8.13 -15.20
N ARG A 91 1.11 -9.06 -15.50
CA ARG A 91 2.29 -8.78 -16.34
C ARG A 91 1.90 -8.25 -17.73
N SER A 92 0.87 -8.85 -18.37
CA SER A 92 0.37 -8.39 -19.67
C SER A 92 -0.04 -6.92 -19.62
N TYR A 93 -0.84 -6.54 -18.61
CA TYR A 93 -1.29 -5.16 -18.43
C TYR A 93 -0.12 -4.18 -18.25
N MET A 94 0.90 -4.58 -17.50
CA MET A 94 2.08 -3.75 -17.26
C MET A 94 2.90 -3.57 -18.54
N LEU A 95 3.06 -4.61 -19.36
CA LEU A 95 3.76 -4.54 -20.63
C LEU A 95 3.03 -3.70 -21.67
N GLU A 96 1.70 -3.86 -21.78
CA GLU A 96 0.86 -3.09 -22.71
C GLU A 96 0.85 -1.59 -22.39
N ASN A 97 0.98 -1.24 -21.11
CA ASN A 97 0.91 0.14 -20.62
C ASN A 97 2.25 0.69 -20.14
N TRP A 98 3.36 0.07 -20.56
CA TRP A 98 4.69 0.41 -20.05
C TRP A 98 5.06 1.89 -20.22
N GLU A 99 4.69 2.53 -21.32
CA GLU A 99 4.98 3.94 -21.56
C GLU A 99 4.23 4.87 -20.58
N LEU A 100 3.14 4.39 -20.02
CA LEU A 100 2.36 5.09 -18.99
C LEU A 100 2.88 4.82 -17.57
N PHE A 101 3.81 3.88 -17.41
CA PHE A 101 4.51 3.65 -16.17
C PHE A 101 5.54 4.79 -15.93
N PRO A 102 5.50 5.56 -14.88
CA PRO A 102 4.99 5.33 -13.53
C PRO A 102 3.55 5.79 -13.26
N ASN A 103 2.81 6.20 -14.26
CA ASN A 103 1.43 6.67 -14.09
C ASN A 103 0.40 5.54 -13.93
N LEU A 104 0.83 4.28 -13.94
CA LEU A 104 -0.03 3.11 -13.68
C LEU A 104 -0.60 3.06 -12.25
N TYR A 105 -0.15 3.96 -11.38
CA TYR A 105 -0.80 4.20 -10.10
C TYR A 105 -2.18 4.88 -10.22
N ASN A 106 -2.59 5.25 -11.43
CA ASN A 106 -3.82 6.02 -11.62
C ASN A 106 -5.09 5.24 -11.29
N GLU A 107 -5.07 3.90 -11.37
CA GLU A 107 -6.28 3.11 -11.13
C GLU A 107 -6.02 1.71 -10.51
N PRO A 108 -5.09 1.51 -9.56
CA PRO A 108 -5.01 0.23 -8.89
C PRO A 108 -6.24 0.04 -8.01
N PHE A 109 -6.80 -1.16 -8.01
CA PHE A 109 -7.87 -1.49 -7.08
C PHE A 109 -7.36 -1.40 -5.63
N PRO A 110 -7.98 -0.58 -4.77
CA PRO A 110 -7.56 -0.44 -3.38
C PRO A 110 -8.07 -1.64 -2.57
N TYR A 111 -7.17 -2.50 -2.14
CA TYR A 111 -7.49 -3.64 -1.29
C TYR A 111 -7.25 -3.30 0.19
N LEU A 112 -8.33 -3.26 0.96
CA LEU A 112 -8.26 -2.95 2.39
C LEU A 112 -7.68 -4.14 3.17
N VAL A 113 -6.63 -3.88 3.93
CA VAL A 113 -6.02 -4.85 4.83
C VAL A 113 -6.12 -4.35 6.27
N ASP A 114 -6.45 -5.23 7.17
CA ASP A 114 -6.46 -4.96 8.62
C ASP A 114 -5.01 -5.08 9.16
N TRP A 115 -4.26 -3.99 9.00
CA TRP A 115 -2.88 -3.90 9.45
C TRP A 115 -2.80 -3.54 10.93
N ASP A 116 -1.87 -4.18 11.65
CA ASP A 116 -1.40 -3.64 12.93
C ASP A 116 -0.47 -2.43 12.66
N ASP A 117 -0.48 -1.43 13.55
CA ASP A 117 0.35 -0.23 13.39
C ASP A 117 1.85 -0.56 13.24
N LYS A 118 2.34 -1.57 13.96
CA LYS A 118 3.73 -2.03 13.85
C LYS A 118 4.09 -2.60 12.49
N GLU A 119 3.12 -3.22 11.79
CA GLU A 119 3.35 -3.81 10.48
C GLU A 119 3.63 -2.75 9.42
N LEU A 120 3.18 -1.52 9.63
CA LEU A 120 3.33 -0.39 8.72
C LEU A 120 4.48 0.56 9.07
N ILE A 121 5.31 0.20 10.06
CA ILE A 121 6.52 0.99 10.33
C ILE A 121 7.45 0.85 9.13
N ASP A 122 7.73 1.98 8.50
CA ASP A 122 8.61 2.08 7.33
C ASP A 122 9.97 2.65 7.74
N VAL A 123 11.04 2.05 7.26
CA VAL A 123 12.42 2.43 7.65
C VAL A 123 13.02 3.29 6.56
N ASP A 124 12.82 4.59 6.64
CA ASP A 124 13.39 5.59 5.74
C ASP A 124 14.54 6.36 6.39
N THR A 125 14.57 6.43 7.74
CA THR A 125 15.53 7.22 8.50
C THR A 125 16.19 6.40 9.61
N GLU A 126 17.29 6.95 10.18
CA GLU A 126 17.93 6.35 11.35
C GLU A 126 17.00 6.31 12.59
N VAL A 127 16.06 7.23 12.68
CA VAL A 127 15.08 7.25 13.77
C VAL A 127 14.13 6.07 13.62
N ASP A 128 13.65 5.80 12.42
CA ASP A 128 12.78 4.65 12.13
C ASP A 128 13.51 3.34 12.41
N PHE A 129 14.79 3.25 12.05
CA PHE A 129 15.60 2.08 12.35
C PHE A 129 15.73 1.84 13.86
N LYS A 130 15.93 2.88 14.66
CA LYS A 130 15.97 2.76 16.12
C LYS A 130 14.63 2.31 16.69
N LEU A 131 13.52 2.83 16.16
CA LEU A 131 12.18 2.41 16.52
C LEU A 131 11.96 0.91 16.22
N VAL A 132 12.27 0.49 15.00
CA VAL A 132 12.18 -0.92 14.58
C VAL A 132 13.01 -1.82 15.47
N LYS A 133 14.25 -1.43 15.79
CA LYS A 133 15.12 -2.20 16.68
C LYS A 133 14.51 -2.36 18.08
N THR A 134 13.87 -1.33 18.61
CA THR A 134 13.19 -1.38 19.91
C THR A 134 12.01 -2.35 19.86
N VAL A 135 11.13 -2.19 18.89
CA VAL A 135 9.96 -3.08 18.71
C VAL A 135 10.39 -4.53 18.49
N TYR A 136 11.44 -4.77 17.71
CA TYR A 136 11.95 -6.12 17.47
C TYR A 136 12.46 -6.79 18.76
N ASN A 137 13.16 -6.04 19.60
CA ASN A 137 13.65 -6.57 20.88
C ASN A 137 12.51 -6.90 21.86
N GLU A 138 11.43 -6.10 21.86
CA GLU A 138 10.25 -6.37 22.70
C GLU A 138 9.48 -7.64 22.25
N ILE A 139 9.41 -7.89 20.93
CA ILE A 139 8.72 -9.09 20.40
C ILE A 139 9.49 -10.37 20.72
N ARG A 140 10.82 -10.30 20.88
CA ARG A 140 11.68 -11.46 21.14
C ARG A 140 11.81 -11.85 22.61
N ASN A 141 11.43 -10.99 23.51
CA ASN A 141 11.45 -11.24 24.96
C ASN A 141 10.08 -11.71 25.46
#